data_952abfffe2fc2914b2c4d5fbc5eef653
#
_entry.id   952abfffe2fc2914b2c4d5fbc5eef653
#
_cell.length_a   1.000
_cell.length_b   1.000
_cell.length_c   1.000
_cell.angle_alpha   90.00
_cell.angle_beta   90.00
_cell.angle_gamma   90.00
#
_symmetry.space_group_name_H-M   'P 1'
#
loop_
_entity.id
_entity.type
_entity.pdbx_description
1 polymer ?
#
loop_
_entity_poly.entity_id
_entity_poly.type
_entity_poly.pdbx_seq_one_letter_code
_entity_poly.pdbx_strand_id
1 'polypeptide(L)'
;MELTLRTYEGPRHVGAMRIASSMKEIHYVLHAPQGDTYADLLFTMIERRGQRPPVTYTTFQARDLGGDTAELVKKNIKEAVERFKPKTLLVGSCTAELIQDQPGALAKGMGFDMPIVNLELPAYSKKENWGASETFYQLTRTLLKEKVSYSEKISPLRWKEFGRRPKVNILGPSLLGFRCRDDVIEIQRILSEQGIDTNVVAPLGASPDDIESCCLLYTSDAADE
;
A
#
# COMPACT_ATOMS: atom_id res chain seq x y z
N MET A 1 18.18 32.55 13.02
CA MET A 1 17.89 31.20 13.52
C MET A 1 16.78 30.67 12.64
N GLU A 2 17.08 29.85 11.63
CA GLU A 2 16.06 29.23 10.82
C GLU A 2 15.45 28.06 11.60
N LEU A 3 14.18 28.17 11.94
CA LEU A 3 13.43 27.06 12.49
C LEU A 3 13.24 26.03 11.37
N THR A 4 13.79 24.85 11.57
CA THR A 4 13.59 23.74 10.62
C THR A 4 12.13 23.29 10.72
N LEU A 5 11.31 23.72 9.79
CA LEU A 5 9.90 23.33 9.66
C LEU A 5 9.73 21.88 9.15
N ARG A 6 10.80 21.11 9.08
CA ARG A 6 10.76 19.72 8.62
C ARG A 6 10.35 18.80 9.76
N THR A 7 9.17 18.25 9.67
CA THR A 7 8.78 17.10 10.47
C THR A 7 9.69 15.91 10.13
N TYR A 8 9.99 15.10 11.14
CA TYR A 8 10.72 13.84 10.91
C TYR A 8 9.93 12.94 9.95
N GLU A 9 10.61 12.49 8.93
CA GLU A 9 10.10 11.47 8.02
C GLU A 9 11.05 10.26 8.05
N GLY A 10 10.46 9.09 8.22
CA GLY A 10 11.17 7.82 8.16
C GLY A 10 11.67 7.46 6.76
N PRO A 11 12.36 6.33 6.62
CA PRO A 11 12.76 5.79 5.33
C PRO A 11 11.54 5.25 4.56
N ARG A 12 11.70 5.08 3.26
CA ARG A 12 10.63 4.72 2.33
C ARG A 12 9.90 3.42 2.61
N HIS A 13 10.63 2.39 3.03
CA HIS A 13 10.04 1.10 3.38
C HIS A 13 9.03 1.23 4.53
N VAL A 14 9.19 2.23 5.41
CA VAL A 14 8.18 2.57 6.43
C VAL A 14 6.92 3.11 5.77
N GLY A 15 7.04 3.88 4.68
CA GLY A 15 5.90 4.31 3.88
C GLY A 15 5.15 3.13 3.24
N ALA A 16 5.87 2.16 2.68
CA ALA A 16 5.26 0.94 2.17
C ALA A 16 4.55 0.14 3.28
N MET A 17 5.18 0.04 4.45
CA MET A 17 4.59 -0.59 5.63
C MET A 17 3.33 0.14 6.09
N ARG A 18 3.30 1.46 6.00
CA ARG A 18 2.13 2.29 6.27
C ARG A 18 0.93 1.90 5.42
N ILE A 19 1.14 1.73 4.11
CA ILE A 19 0.10 1.31 3.18
C ILE A 19 -0.34 -0.12 3.49
N ALA A 20 0.59 -1.07 3.63
CA ALA A 20 0.26 -2.46 3.97
C ALA A 20 -0.55 -2.55 5.28
N SER A 21 -0.15 -1.77 6.30
CA SER A 21 -0.85 -1.75 7.61
C SER A 21 -2.20 -1.06 7.56
N SER A 22 -2.42 -0.19 6.59
CA SER A 22 -3.68 0.53 6.40
C SER A 22 -4.74 -0.33 5.72
N MET A 23 -4.34 -1.33 4.94
CA MET A 23 -5.22 -2.16 4.13
C MET A 23 -5.46 -3.53 4.76
N LYS A 24 -6.53 -4.18 4.32
CA LYS A 24 -6.86 -5.56 4.67
C LYS A 24 -6.32 -6.51 3.61
N GLU A 25 -6.07 -7.77 4.00
CA GLU A 25 -5.73 -8.86 3.08
C GLU A 25 -4.46 -8.61 2.24
N ILE A 26 -3.61 -7.69 2.70
CA ILE A 26 -2.29 -7.40 2.12
C ILE A 26 -1.22 -7.84 3.09
N HIS A 27 -0.14 -8.41 2.57
CA HIS A 27 1.05 -8.71 3.34
C HIS A 27 2.29 -8.16 2.64
N TYR A 28 3.23 -7.61 3.41
CA TYR A 28 4.46 -7.04 2.89
C TYR A 28 5.65 -7.92 3.28
N VAL A 29 6.41 -8.39 2.29
CA VAL A 29 7.70 -9.05 2.53
C VAL A 29 8.80 -8.05 2.24
N LEU A 30 9.53 -7.67 3.28
CA LEU A 30 10.63 -6.73 3.21
C LEU A 30 11.96 -7.47 3.29
N HIS A 31 12.74 -7.42 2.19
CA HIS A 31 14.10 -7.91 2.18
C HIS A 31 15.03 -6.89 2.84
N ALA A 32 15.37 -7.15 4.10
CA ALA A 32 16.05 -6.20 4.95
C ALA A 32 16.97 -6.90 5.96
N PRO A 33 18.02 -6.23 6.44
CA PRO A 33 18.84 -6.74 7.54
C PRO A 33 18.03 -6.75 8.86
N GLN A 34 18.53 -7.51 9.82
CA GLN A 34 17.88 -7.66 11.13
C GLN A 34 17.62 -6.33 11.85
N GLY A 35 18.47 -5.32 11.64
CA GLY A 35 18.33 -4.00 12.28
C GLY A 35 17.07 -3.23 11.87
N ASP A 36 16.52 -3.50 10.68
CA ASP A 36 15.37 -2.74 10.16
C ASP A 36 14.02 -3.19 10.75
N THR A 37 14.00 -4.24 11.57
CA THR A 37 12.77 -4.74 12.22
C THR A 37 12.22 -3.79 13.30
N TYR A 38 12.93 -2.73 13.65
CA TYR A 38 12.48 -1.74 14.64
C TYR A 38 11.19 -1.02 14.23
N ALA A 39 10.92 -0.95 12.95
CA ALA A 39 9.74 -0.28 12.42
C ALA A 39 8.43 -0.90 12.92
N ASP A 40 8.39 -2.21 13.15
CA ASP A 40 7.26 -2.91 13.77
C ASP A 40 6.90 -2.36 15.15
N LEU A 41 7.93 -2.13 15.97
CA LEU A 41 7.76 -1.57 17.30
C LEU A 41 7.19 -0.16 17.23
N LEU A 42 7.72 0.66 16.32
CA LEU A 42 7.23 2.02 16.07
C LEU A 42 5.74 2.03 15.71
N PHE A 43 5.32 1.20 14.77
CA PHE A 43 3.91 1.09 14.39
C PHE A 43 3.01 0.66 15.54
N THR A 44 3.44 -0.35 16.29
CA THR A 44 2.68 -0.87 17.43
C THR A 44 2.52 0.20 18.52
N MET A 45 3.58 0.97 18.79
CA MET A 45 3.56 2.02 19.81
C MET A 45 2.73 3.24 19.39
N ILE A 46 2.91 3.74 18.17
CA ILE A 46 2.23 4.96 17.68
C ILE A 46 0.75 4.70 17.48
N GLU A 47 0.40 3.60 16.82
CA GLU A 47 -0.97 3.25 16.53
C GLU A 47 -1.71 2.66 17.74
N ARG A 48 -1.00 2.33 18.83
CA ARG A 48 -1.55 1.69 20.03
C ARG A 48 -2.40 0.45 19.71
N ARG A 49 -1.99 -0.31 18.71
CA ARG A 49 -2.65 -1.55 18.30
C ARG A 49 -2.00 -2.73 19.00
N GLY A 50 -2.81 -3.68 19.44
CA GLY A 50 -2.33 -4.98 19.94
C GLY A 50 -1.84 -5.94 18.86
N GLN A 51 -1.77 -5.49 17.60
CA GLN A 51 -1.34 -6.29 16.45
C GLN A 51 -0.14 -5.67 15.77
N ARG A 52 0.81 -6.51 15.36
CA ARG A 52 1.95 -6.09 14.54
C ARG A 52 1.49 -5.74 13.12
N PRO A 53 2.23 -4.86 12.43
CA PRO A 53 2.06 -4.66 10.99
C PRO A 53 2.09 -5.98 10.22
N PRO A 54 1.37 -6.10 9.10
CA PRO A 54 1.38 -7.29 8.25
C PRO A 54 2.66 -7.36 7.41
N VAL A 55 3.81 -7.47 8.08
CA VAL A 55 5.14 -7.45 7.46
C VAL A 55 5.95 -8.66 7.90
N THR A 56 6.63 -9.28 6.96
CA THR A 56 7.66 -10.30 7.18
C THR A 56 9.01 -9.78 6.69
N TYR A 57 10.04 -9.92 7.51
CA TYR A 57 11.40 -9.52 7.19
C TYR A 57 12.25 -10.75 6.90
N THR A 58 13.13 -10.67 5.91
CA THR A 58 14.11 -11.73 5.65
C THR A 58 15.18 -11.82 6.71
N THR A 59 15.46 -10.71 7.40
CA THR A 59 16.44 -10.59 8.50
C THR A 59 17.82 -11.13 8.16
N PHE A 60 18.33 -10.85 6.94
CA PHE A 60 19.65 -11.28 6.56
C PHE A 60 20.76 -10.67 7.42
N GLN A 61 21.88 -11.37 7.55
CA GLN A 61 23.04 -10.98 8.32
C GLN A 61 24.28 -10.88 7.42
N ALA A 62 25.37 -10.34 7.94
CA ALA A 62 26.61 -10.19 7.19
C ALA A 62 27.12 -11.50 6.56
N ARG A 63 26.88 -12.64 7.21
CA ARG A 63 27.23 -13.97 6.68
C ARG A 63 26.44 -14.36 5.42
N ASP A 64 25.23 -13.83 5.29
CA ASP A 64 24.33 -14.15 4.18
C ASP A 64 24.73 -13.36 2.91
N LEU A 65 25.46 -12.24 3.08
CA LEU A 65 25.94 -11.40 1.98
C LEU A 65 27.02 -12.07 1.11
N GLY A 66 27.68 -13.12 1.61
CA GLY A 66 28.65 -13.91 0.86
C GLY A 66 28.04 -15.10 0.11
N GLY A 67 26.73 -15.32 0.23
CA GLY A 67 25.99 -16.43 -0.34
C GLY A 67 24.85 -16.00 -1.25
N ASP A 68 24.00 -16.96 -1.61
CA ASP A 68 22.79 -16.72 -2.40
C ASP A 68 21.62 -16.29 -1.48
N THR A 69 21.35 -14.99 -1.42
CA THR A 69 20.23 -14.43 -0.68
C THR A 69 18.86 -14.78 -1.28
N ALA A 70 18.83 -15.23 -2.55
CA ALA A 70 17.59 -15.57 -3.24
C ALA A 70 16.84 -16.72 -2.55
N GLU A 71 17.52 -17.73 -2.04
CA GLU A 71 16.88 -18.84 -1.33
C GLU A 71 16.27 -18.37 0.00
N LEU A 72 16.94 -17.45 0.70
CA LEU A 72 16.40 -16.82 1.91
C LEU A 72 15.12 -16.04 1.60
N VAL A 73 15.12 -15.25 0.52
CA VAL A 73 13.95 -14.49 0.08
C VAL A 73 12.79 -15.42 -0.28
N LYS A 74 13.03 -16.44 -1.11
CA LYS A 74 12.01 -17.41 -1.52
C LYS A 74 11.39 -18.13 -0.34
N LYS A 75 12.21 -18.55 0.63
CA LYS A 75 11.77 -19.20 1.85
C LYS A 75 10.81 -18.29 2.63
N ASN A 76 11.21 -17.05 2.90
CA ASN A 76 10.40 -16.09 3.66
C ASN A 76 9.09 -15.74 2.95
N ILE A 77 9.10 -15.64 1.62
CA ILE A 77 7.88 -15.42 0.83
C ILE A 77 6.93 -16.60 0.97
N LYS A 78 7.41 -17.84 0.83
CA LYS A 78 6.56 -19.05 1.00
C LYS A 78 5.94 -19.10 2.39
N GLU A 79 6.74 -18.92 3.44
CA GLU A 79 6.28 -18.91 4.82
C GLU A 79 5.23 -17.82 5.07
N ALA A 80 5.43 -16.61 4.51
CA ALA A 80 4.47 -15.52 4.63
C ALA A 80 3.14 -15.85 3.93
N VAL A 81 3.19 -16.37 2.71
CA VAL A 81 1.99 -16.75 1.94
C VAL A 81 1.23 -17.87 2.63
N GLU A 82 1.90 -18.92 3.08
CA GLU A 82 1.27 -20.06 3.78
C GLU A 82 0.61 -19.64 5.10
N ARG A 83 1.28 -18.78 5.85
CA ARG A 83 0.84 -18.34 7.18
C ARG A 83 -0.28 -17.32 7.14
N PHE A 84 -0.16 -16.31 6.29
CA PHE A 84 -1.06 -15.14 6.29
C PHE A 84 -2.11 -15.17 5.19
N LYS A 85 -1.92 -15.98 4.16
CA LYS A 85 -2.84 -16.17 3.02
C LYS A 85 -3.37 -14.83 2.46
N PRO A 86 -2.49 -13.89 2.11
CA PRO A 86 -2.91 -12.59 1.63
C PRO A 86 -3.57 -12.70 0.25
N LYS A 87 -4.48 -11.79 -0.08
CA LYS A 87 -4.98 -11.64 -1.46
C LYS A 87 -3.98 -10.91 -2.36
N THR A 88 -3.11 -10.10 -1.79
CA THR A 88 -2.07 -9.37 -2.53
C THR A 88 -0.79 -9.32 -1.71
N LEU A 89 0.33 -9.60 -2.37
CA LEU A 89 1.65 -9.56 -1.76
C LEU A 89 2.43 -8.34 -2.25
N LEU A 90 2.89 -7.52 -1.31
CA LEU A 90 3.89 -6.49 -1.57
C LEU A 90 5.27 -7.09 -1.32
N VAL A 91 6.21 -6.85 -2.21
CA VAL A 91 7.60 -7.32 -2.03
C VAL A 91 8.54 -6.18 -2.37
N GLY A 92 9.45 -5.88 -1.46
CA GLY A 92 10.42 -4.82 -1.66
C GLY A 92 11.70 -5.06 -0.87
N SER A 93 12.68 -4.21 -1.10
CA SER A 93 13.93 -4.21 -0.34
C SER A 93 14.16 -2.88 0.36
N CYS A 94 15.02 -2.91 1.37
CA CYS A 94 15.56 -1.71 2.03
C CYS A 94 16.99 -1.46 1.52
N THR A 95 17.97 -1.85 2.30
CA THR A 95 19.40 -1.71 1.94
C THR A 95 19.91 -2.81 1.00
N ALA A 96 19.19 -3.91 0.84
CA ALA A 96 19.54 -5.00 -0.05
C ALA A 96 19.60 -4.59 -1.55
N GLU A 97 18.98 -3.48 -1.90
CA GLU A 97 19.12 -2.86 -3.21
C GLU A 97 20.57 -2.51 -3.55
N LEU A 98 21.39 -2.16 -2.56
CA LEU A 98 22.80 -1.83 -2.76
C LEU A 98 23.64 -3.05 -3.19
N ILE A 99 23.18 -4.25 -2.88
CA ILE A 99 23.78 -5.50 -3.32
C ILE A 99 23.07 -6.09 -4.55
N GLN A 100 22.23 -5.30 -5.20
CA GLN A 100 21.49 -5.63 -6.42
C GLN A 100 20.49 -6.79 -6.27
N ASP A 101 20.04 -7.08 -5.08
CA ASP A 101 18.99 -8.06 -4.84
C ASP A 101 17.64 -7.55 -5.35
N GLN A 102 16.92 -8.39 -6.10
CA GLN A 102 15.62 -8.09 -6.68
C GLN A 102 14.54 -9.03 -6.15
N PRO A 103 14.12 -8.88 -4.89
CA PRO A 103 13.17 -9.80 -4.25
C PRO A 103 11.81 -9.84 -4.94
N GLY A 104 11.36 -8.74 -5.52
CA GLY A 104 10.11 -8.69 -6.26
C GLY A 104 10.12 -9.47 -7.57
N ALA A 105 11.25 -9.49 -8.28
CA ALA A 105 11.42 -10.32 -9.48
C ALA A 105 11.40 -11.81 -9.10
N LEU A 106 12.10 -12.18 -8.03
CA LEU A 106 12.07 -13.54 -7.49
C LEU A 106 10.66 -13.98 -7.12
N ALA A 107 9.90 -13.12 -6.42
CA ALA A 107 8.53 -13.41 -6.02
C ALA A 107 7.62 -13.70 -7.22
N LYS A 108 7.71 -12.88 -8.26
CA LYS A 108 6.94 -13.09 -9.51
C LYS A 108 7.28 -14.41 -10.20
N GLY A 109 8.54 -14.83 -10.14
CA GLY A 109 9.01 -16.11 -10.69
C GLY A 109 8.53 -17.34 -9.92
N MET A 110 7.97 -17.19 -8.72
CA MET A 110 7.50 -18.30 -7.89
C MET A 110 6.11 -18.85 -8.28
N GLY A 111 5.37 -18.18 -9.16
CA GLY A 111 4.12 -18.68 -9.72
C GLY A 111 2.94 -18.74 -8.76
N PHE A 112 2.84 -17.82 -7.82
CA PHE A 112 1.66 -17.69 -6.96
C PHE A 112 0.45 -17.17 -7.72
N ASP A 113 -0.72 -17.72 -7.40
CA ASP A 113 -2.01 -17.30 -7.97
C ASP A 113 -2.59 -16.10 -7.20
N MET A 114 -1.80 -15.04 -7.10
CA MET A 114 -2.22 -13.76 -6.52
C MET A 114 -1.40 -12.60 -7.09
N PRO A 115 -1.93 -11.37 -7.09
CA PRO A 115 -1.17 -10.20 -7.48
C PRO A 115 0.08 -9.98 -6.61
N ILE A 116 1.23 -9.82 -7.25
CA ILE A 116 2.49 -9.49 -6.59
C ILE A 116 2.95 -8.12 -7.05
N VAL A 117 3.03 -7.20 -6.09
CA VAL A 117 3.50 -5.83 -6.32
C VAL A 117 4.97 -5.75 -5.99
N ASN A 118 5.81 -5.59 -7.02
CA ASN A 118 7.24 -5.31 -6.84
C ASN A 118 7.42 -3.84 -6.50
N LEU A 119 8.00 -3.56 -5.34
CA LEU A 119 8.28 -2.22 -4.86
C LEU A 119 9.76 -1.89 -5.05
N GLU A 120 10.06 -1.11 -6.06
CA GLU A 120 11.38 -0.52 -6.28
C GLU A 120 11.46 0.79 -5.51
N LEU A 121 11.90 0.71 -4.27
CA LEU A 121 12.01 1.85 -3.38
C LEU A 121 13.48 2.22 -3.20
N PRO A 122 14.10 3.03 -4.10
CA PRO A 122 15.54 3.27 -4.13
C PRO A 122 16.07 3.86 -2.81
N ALA A 123 17.09 3.22 -2.20
CA ALA A 123 17.64 3.62 -0.92
C ALA A 123 18.22 5.04 -0.95
N TYR A 124 18.07 5.78 0.12
CA TYR A 124 18.66 7.10 0.39
C TYR A 124 18.17 8.30 -0.43
N SER A 125 17.40 8.14 -1.51
CA SER A 125 16.99 9.26 -2.36
C SER A 125 15.65 9.90 -2.01
N LYS A 126 14.73 9.15 -1.41
CA LYS A 126 13.36 9.58 -1.07
C LYS A 126 13.00 9.22 0.37
N LYS A 127 11.89 9.71 0.89
CA LYS A 127 11.45 9.52 2.26
C LYS A 127 10.10 8.81 2.37
N GLU A 128 9.60 8.66 3.58
CA GLU A 128 8.44 7.87 3.96
C GLU A 128 7.17 8.26 3.16
N ASN A 129 6.86 9.55 3.06
CA ASN A 129 5.64 9.97 2.35
C ASN A 129 5.69 9.62 0.86
N TRP A 130 6.86 9.78 0.24
CA TRP A 130 7.04 9.31 -1.14
C TRP A 130 6.88 7.79 -1.24
N GLY A 131 7.47 7.04 -0.30
CA GLY A 131 7.36 5.57 -0.26
C GLY A 131 5.91 5.11 -0.11
N ALA A 132 5.11 5.80 0.69
CA ALA A 132 3.68 5.52 0.82
C ALA A 132 2.93 5.80 -0.49
N SER A 133 3.15 6.96 -1.09
CA SER A 133 2.53 7.33 -2.37
C SER A 133 2.88 6.37 -3.49
N GLU A 134 4.16 6.04 -3.64
CA GLU A 134 4.63 5.09 -4.65
C GLU A 134 4.07 3.69 -4.43
N THR A 135 4.03 3.22 -3.19
CA THR A 135 3.45 1.91 -2.87
C THR A 135 1.97 1.86 -3.22
N PHE A 136 1.21 2.88 -2.86
CA PHE A 136 -0.22 2.94 -3.18
C PHE A 136 -0.46 3.04 -4.69
N TYR A 137 0.37 3.79 -5.41
CA TYR A 137 0.33 3.87 -6.87
C TYR A 137 0.60 2.52 -7.52
N GLN A 138 1.70 1.84 -7.17
CA GLN A 138 2.05 0.55 -7.76
C GLN A 138 1.02 -0.55 -7.42
N LEU A 139 0.48 -0.52 -6.20
CA LEU A 139 -0.60 -1.41 -5.78
C LEU A 139 -1.84 -1.21 -6.65
N THR A 140 -2.33 0.02 -6.72
CA THR A 140 -3.51 0.39 -7.53
C THR A 140 -3.29 0.03 -8.99
N ARG A 141 -2.14 0.39 -9.56
CA ARG A 141 -1.78 0.04 -10.94
C ARG A 141 -1.77 -1.46 -11.20
N THR A 142 -1.27 -2.26 -10.26
CA THR A 142 -1.21 -3.71 -10.40
C THR A 142 -2.60 -4.33 -10.36
N LEU A 143 -3.44 -3.92 -9.42
CA LEU A 143 -4.80 -4.45 -9.26
C LEU A 143 -5.73 -4.04 -10.41
N LEU A 144 -5.51 -2.87 -11.00
CA LEU A 144 -6.39 -2.32 -12.04
C LEU A 144 -5.92 -2.61 -13.47
N LYS A 145 -4.71 -3.15 -13.66
CA LYS A 145 -4.09 -3.32 -14.97
C LYS A 145 -4.98 -4.06 -16.00
N GLU A 146 -5.72 -5.06 -15.56
CA GLU A 146 -6.60 -5.84 -16.43
C GLU A 146 -7.99 -5.20 -16.59
N LYS A 147 -8.40 -4.35 -15.65
CA LYS A 147 -9.75 -3.77 -15.61
C LYS A 147 -9.88 -2.45 -16.36
N VAL A 148 -8.80 -1.68 -16.46
CA VAL A 148 -8.80 -0.41 -17.22
C VAL A 148 -9.14 -0.66 -18.70
N SER A 149 -8.66 -1.74 -19.29
CA SER A 149 -9.03 -2.12 -20.66
C SER A 149 -10.51 -2.48 -20.83
N TYR A 150 -11.21 -2.82 -19.74
CA TYR A 150 -12.64 -3.12 -19.74
C TYR A 150 -13.50 -1.86 -19.52
N SER A 151 -13.00 -0.89 -18.73
CA SER A 151 -13.75 0.33 -18.39
C SER A 151 -13.93 1.28 -19.57
N GLU A 152 -13.03 1.26 -20.56
CA GLU A 152 -13.17 2.04 -21.81
C GLU A 152 -14.44 1.71 -22.58
N LYS A 153 -15.10 0.59 -22.28
CA LYS A 153 -16.35 0.13 -22.93
C LYS A 153 -17.60 0.43 -22.11
N ILE A 154 -17.48 0.90 -20.88
CA ILE A 154 -18.63 1.24 -20.04
C ILE A 154 -19.03 2.67 -20.35
N SER A 155 -20.14 2.82 -21.06
CA SER A 155 -20.79 4.13 -21.26
C SER A 155 -21.01 4.83 -19.93
N PRO A 156 -20.76 6.15 -19.82
CA PRO A 156 -20.96 6.87 -18.58
C PRO A 156 -22.37 6.67 -18.07
N LEU A 157 -22.49 6.09 -16.87
CA LEU A 157 -23.78 5.96 -16.20
C LEU A 157 -24.26 7.37 -15.86
N ARG A 158 -25.28 7.83 -16.56
CA ARG A 158 -25.94 9.11 -16.34
C ARG A 158 -26.68 9.05 -15.00
N TRP A 159 -25.92 9.24 -13.90
CA TRP A 159 -26.47 9.17 -12.53
C TRP A 159 -27.68 10.11 -12.33
N LYS A 160 -27.72 11.24 -13.03
CA LYS A 160 -28.86 12.18 -13.02
C LYS A 160 -30.18 11.55 -13.50
N GLU A 161 -30.10 10.57 -14.40
CA GLU A 161 -31.29 9.92 -14.97
C GLU A 161 -31.95 8.93 -14.01
N PHE A 162 -31.23 8.47 -12.98
CA PHE A 162 -31.71 7.42 -12.08
C PHE A 162 -32.09 7.92 -10.68
N GLY A 163 -32.06 9.21 -10.41
CA GLY A 163 -32.37 9.77 -9.08
C GLY A 163 -31.49 9.25 -7.95
N ARG A 164 -30.29 8.70 -8.26
CA ARG A 164 -29.35 8.17 -7.27
C ARG A 164 -28.48 9.27 -6.72
N ARG A 165 -28.11 9.15 -5.44
CA ARG A 165 -27.15 10.05 -4.82
C ARG A 165 -25.78 9.89 -5.49
N PRO A 166 -25.04 11.00 -5.72
CA PRO A 166 -23.68 10.94 -6.23
C PRO A 166 -22.79 10.16 -5.24
N LYS A 167 -21.76 9.49 -5.76
CA LYS A 167 -20.79 8.74 -4.98
C LYS A 167 -19.40 9.27 -5.18
N VAL A 168 -18.57 9.22 -4.13
CA VAL A 168 -17.16 9.63 -4.18
C VAL A 168 -16.26 8.56 -3.57
N ASN A 169 -15.01 8.52 -4.02
CA ASN A 169 -13.94 7.79 -3.36
C ASN A 169 -13.10 8.79 -2.53
N ILE A 170 -12.74 8.41 -1.30
CA ILE A 170 -11.81 9.15 -0.45
C ILE A 170 -10.47 8.44 -0.52
N LEU A 171 -9.52 9.02 -1.24
CA LEU A 171 -8.20 8.41 -1.44
C LEU A 171 -7.12 9.19 -0.67
N GLY A 172 -6.21 8.46 -0.01
CA GLY A 172 -5.05 9.03 0.68
C GLY A 172 -4.98 8.80 2.19
N PRO A 173 -6.09 8.72 2.94
CA PRO A 173 -6.01 8.45 4.38
C PRO A 173 -5.25 7.16 4.67
N SER A 174 -4.24 7.23 5.55
CA SER A 174 -3.42 6.08 5.93
C SER A 174 -3.08 6.11 7.41
N LEU A 175 -2.73 4.96 7.98
CA LEU A 175 -2.20 4.87 9.33
C LEU A 175 -0.98 5.78 9.53
N LEU A 176 -0.63 6.09 10.77
CA LEU A 176 0.37 7.09 11.17
C LEU A 176 0.04 8.53 10.73
N GLY A 177 -1.05 8.77 10.04
CA GLY A 177 -1.62 10.09 9.83
C GLY A 177 -2.25 10.59 11.12
N PHE A 178 -1.92 11.83 11.54
CA PHE A 178 -2.51 12.42 12.74
C PHE A 178 -4.04 12.46 12.60
N ARG A 179 -4.75 11.80 13.53
CA ARG A 179 -6.23 11.70 13.57
C ARG A 179 -6.90 11.17 12.29
N CYS A 180 -6.19 10.46 11.44
CA CYS A 180 -6.69 10.05 10.12
C CYS A 180 -8.04 9.31 10.17
N ARG A 181 -8.32 8.56 11.24
CA ARG A 181 -9.61 7.85 11.40
C ARG A 181 -10.75 8.81 11.70
N ASP A 182 -10.53 9.76 12.61
CA ASP A 182 -11.52 10.76 12.98
C ASP A 182 -11.83 11.68 11.80
N ASP A 183 -10.80 12.09 11.07
CA ASP A 183 -10.94 12.93 9.87
C ASP A 183 -11.76 12.24 8.79
N VAL A 184 -11.55 10.93 8.55
CA VAL A 184 -12.35 10.16 7.60
C VAL A 184 -13.82 10.10 8.02
N ILE A 185 -14.10 9.84 9.30
CA ILE A 185 -15.47 9.80 9.82
C ILE A 185 -16.15 11.15 9.60
N GLU A 186 -15.46 12.25 9.90
CA GLU A 186 -16.00 13.59 9.75
C GLU A 186 -16.22 13.98 8.28
N ILE A 187 -15.30 13.64 7.39
CA ILE A 187 -15.45 13.86 5.94
C ILE A 187 -16.67 13.07 5.43
N GLN A 188 -16.83 11.82 5.82
CA GLN A 188 -17.99 11.00 5.43
C GLN A 188 -19.30 11.59 5.96
N ARG A 189 -19.30 12.11 7.19
CA ARG A 189 -20.47 12.79 7.77
C ARG A 189 -20.87 14.01 6.94
N ILE A 190 -19.90 14.88 6.64
CA ILE A 190 -20.13 16.10 5.83
C ILE A 190 -20.67 15.74 4.45
N LEU A 191 -20.07 14.77 3.77
CA LEU A 191 -20.50 14.31 2.45
C LEU A 191 -21.95 13.78 2.51
N SER A 192 -22.27 12.97 3.51
CA SER A 192 -23.62 12.41 3.69
C SER A 192 -24.65 13.50 3.91
N GLU A 193 -24.35 14.56 4.67
CA GLU A 193 -25.22 15.72 4.88
C GLU A 193 -25.48 16.50 3.60
N GLN A 194 -24.51 16.50 2.68
CA GLN A 194 -24.68 17.10 1.34
C GLN A 194 -25.35 16.15 0.33
N GLY A 195 -25.80 14.99 0.77
CA GLY A 195 -26.46 14.03 -0.11
C GLY A 195 -25.49 13.23 -1.00
N ILE A 196 -24.22 13.16 -0.62
CA ILE A 196 -23.16 12.43 -1.34
C ILE A 196 -22.81 11.17 -0.56
N ASP A 197 -22.81 10.02 -1.23
CA ASP A 197 -22.43 8.74 -0.61
C ASP A 197 -20.94 8.47 -0.81
N THR A 198 -20.27 7.95 0.22
CA THR A 198 -18.90 7.44 0.08
C THR A 198 -18.94 6.03 -0.51
N ASN A 199 -18.20 5.80 -1.58
CA ASN A 199 -18.04 4.48 -2.18
C ASN A 199 -16.90 3.71 -1.50
N VAL A 200 -15.68 4.22 -1.58
CA VAL A 200 -14.48 3.61 -1.00
C VAL A 200 -13.66 4.64 -0.25
N VAL A 201 -13.09 4.21 0.87
CA VAL A 201 -12.02 4.93 1.57
C VAL A 201 -10.76 4.08 1.45
N ALA A 202 -9.70 4.60 0.82
CA ALA A 202 -8.46 3.85 0.61
C ALA A 202 -7.22 4.75 0.79
N PRO A 203 -6.13 4.19 1.25
CA PRO A 203 -5.89 2.81 1.70
C PRO A 203 -6.51 2.44 3.05
N LEU A 204 -6.94 3.41 3.88
CA LEU A 204 -7.39 3.16 5.25
C LEU A 204 -8.62 2.25 5.30
N GLY A 205 -8.42 1.01 5.73
CA GLY A 205 -9.47 0.01 5.89
C GLY A 205 -9.91 -0.70 4.62
N ALA A 206 -9.37 -0.33 3.46
CA ALA A 206 -9.68 -0.94 2.17
C ALA A 206 -9.05 -2.33 2.01
N SER A 207 -9.71 -3.17 1.24
CA SER A 207 -9.18 -4.43 0.70
C SER A 207 -8.73 -4.25 -0.76
N PRO A 208 -8.03 -5.22 -1.37
CA PRO A 208 -7.78 -5.22 -2.80
C PRO A 208 -9.06 -5.10 -3.65
N ASP A 209 -10.14 -5.77 -3.25
CA ASP A 209 -11.43 -5.73 -3.94
C ASP A 209 -12.06 -4.31 -3.89
N ASP A 210 -11.86 -3.56 -2.79
CA ASP A 210 -12.31 -2.17 -2.69
C ASP A 210 -11.57 -1.25 -3.67
N ILE A 211 -10.25 -1.47 -3.87
CA ILE A 211 -9.48 -0.74 -4.87
C ILE A 211 -10.03 -0.98 -6.27
N GLU A 212 -10.39 -2.22 -6.59
CA GLU A 212 -11.02 -2.55 -7.85
C GLU A 212 -12.35 -1.82 -8.05
N SER A 213 -13.12 -1.66 -6.97
CA SER A 213 -14.39 -0.94 -6.97
C SER A 213 -14.25 0.56 -7.21
N CYS A 214 -13.09 1.17 -6.92
CA CYS A 214 -12.84 2.58 -7.19
C CYS A 214 -12.98 2.94 -8.66
N CYS A 215 -12.60 2.04 -9.57
CA CYS A 215 -12.66 2.26 -11.02
C CYS A 215 -14.08 2.17 -11.60
N LEU A 216 -15.02 1.64 -10.84
CA LEU A 216 -16.42 1.53 -11.28
C LEU A 216 -17.19 2.85 -11.08
N LEU A 217 -16.60 3.83 -10.39
CA LEU A 217 -17.16 5.17 -10.31
C LEU A 217 -16.72 5.97 -11.54
N TYR A 218 -17.70 6.48 -12.25
CA TYR A 218 -17.46 7.49 -13.26
C TYR A 218 -16.97 8.78 -12.60
N THR A 219 -15.74 9.15 -12.87
CA THR A 219 -15.28 10.50 -12.65
C THR A 219 -15.87 11.34 -13.78
N SER A 220 -16.85 12.20 -13.48
CA SER A 220 -17.22 13.23 -14.44
C SER A 220 -15.96 14.08 -14.66
N ASP A 221 -15.34 13.92 -15.82
CA ASP A 221 -14.30 14.86 -16.22
C ASP A 221 -14.94 16.24 -16.30
N ALA A 222 -14.53 17.11 -15.39
CA ALA A 222 -14.81 18.55 -15.47
C ALA A 222 -14.05 19.21 -16.66
N ALA A 223 -13.65 18.39 -17.67
CA ALA A 223 -12.86 18.78 -18.82
C ALA A 223 -13.70 18.95 -20.09
N ASP A 224 -15.03 18.78 -20.01
CA ASP A 224 -15.94 18.99 -21.14
C ASP A 224 -16.79 20.27 -20.97
N GLU A 225 -16.19 21.36 -20.44
CA GLU A 225 -16.70 22.72 -20.59
C GLU A 225 -15.71 23.62 -21.34
#